data_d88958c52c9e4dde8ff95ed0719c3c56
#
_entry.id   d88958c52c9e4dde8ff95ed0719c3c56
#
_cell.length_a   1.000
_cell.length_b   1.000
_cell.length_c   1.000
_cell.angle_alpha   90.00
_cell.angle_beta   90.00
_cell.angle_gamma   90.00
#
_symmetry.space_group_name_H-M   'P 1'
#
loop_
_entity.id
_entity.type
_entity.pdbx_description
1 polymer ?
#
loop_
_entity_poly.entity_id
_entity_poly.type
_entity_poly.pdbx_seq_one_letter_code
_entity_poly.pdbx_strand_id
1 'polypeptide(L)'
;GVETLQPLGHYDETSRHVWFTQERLANAGDTGTTANVGIGYRRIAANDEHYYGGNLFYDHRFRGNHGRMSVGLEYVSGIGAFRMNWYRGVSSERSLDGATRFESVSNGYTAEYGTSFKNARWARVYMEAYRWQLRRGADKHGLRIGTEMQLTPRVSVDMGYNKPEHK
;
A
#
# COMPACT_ATOMS: atom_id res chain seq x y z
N GLY A 1 -8.77 6.08 -0.28
CA GLY A 1 -7.78 6.52 -1.28
C GLY A 1 -8.18 6.13 -2.68
N VAL A 2 -7.55 6.75 -3.64
CA VAL A 2 -7.67 6.45 -5.07
C VAL A 2 -6.31 6.02 -5.59
N GLU A 3 -6.28 4.98 -6.40
CA GLU A 3 -5.07 4.40 -6.96
C GLU A 3 -5.22 4.22 -8.47
N THR A 4 -4.14 4.45 -9.20
CA THR A 4 -4.03 4.17 -10.63
C THR A 4 -2.79 3.32 -10.91
N LEU A 5 -2.90 2.42 -11.88
CA LEU A 5 -1.84 1.53 -12.32
C LEU A 5 -1.68 1.65 -13.82
N GLN A 6 -0.45 1.98 -14.26
CA GLN A 6 -0.11 2.18 -15.66
C GLN A 6 0.95 1.18 -16.11
N PRO A 7 0.67 0.31 -17.08
CA PRO A 7 1.66 -0.62 -17.61
C PRO A 7 2.76 0.15 -18.37
N LEU A 8 4.01 -0.30 -18.18
CA LEU A 8 5.20 0.21 -18.87
C LEU A 8 5.51 -0.67 -20.08
N GLY A 9 4.81 -0.46 -21.17
CA GLY A 9 4.97 -1.21 -22.41
C GLY A 9 3.66 -1.74 -22.97
N HIS A 10 3.77 -2.45 -24.09
CA HIS A 10 2.66 -3.15 -24.70
C HIS A 10 2.67 -4.59 -24.21
N TYR A 11 1.58 -5.03 -23.63
CA TYR A 11 1.39 -6.39 -23.14
C TYR A 11 0.19 -7.01 -23.84
N ASP A 12 0.34 -8.27 -24.20
CA ASP A 12 -0.68 -9.13 -24.79
C ASP A 12 -0.99 -10.33 -23.87
N GLU A 13 -1.87 -11.20 -24.28
CA GLU A 13 -2.28 -12.40 -23.53
C GLU A 13 -1.13 -13.40 -23.30
N THR A 14 -0.05 -13.28 -24.06
CA THR A 14 1.15 -14.14 -23.91
C THR A 14 2.20 -13.56 -22.97
N SER A 15 2.04 -12.31 -22.58
CA SER A 15 3.02 -11.58 -21.77
C SER A 15 3.05 -12.13 -20.35
N ARG A 16 4.15 -12.74 -19.95
CA ARG A 16 4.34 -13.32 -18.61
C ARG A 16 5.02 -12.36 -17.63
N HIS A 17 5.60 -11.29 -18.12
CA HIS A 17 6.38 -10.33 -17.37
C HIS A 17 5.79 -8.93 -17.59
N VAL A 18 5.31 -8.30 -16.53
CA VAL A 18 4.64 -6.99 -16.60
C VAL A 18 5.34 -6.00 -15.69
N TRP A 19 5.86 -4.93 -16.27
CA TRP A 19 6.31 -3.76 -15.53
C TRP A 19 5.21 -2.71 -15.51
N PHE A 20 5.05 -2.01 -14.39
CA PHE A 20 4.03 -0.97 -14.25
C PHE A 20 4.48 0.14 -13.32
N THR A 21 3.92 1.34 -13.50
CA THR A 21 3.90 2.36 -12.45
C THR A 21 2.57 2.33 -11.72
N GLN A 22 2.61 2.78 -10.49
CA GLN A 22 1.43 2.88 -9.63
C GLN A 22 1.49 4.20 -8.89
N GLU A 23 0.39 4.96 -8.96
CA GLU A 23 0.21 6.20 -8.24
C GLU A 23 -1.01 6.08 -7.33
N ARG A 24 -0.88 6.58 -6.10
CA ARG A 24 -1.98 6.57 -5.13
C ARG A 24 -2.08 7.90 -4.41
N LEU A 25 -3.32 8.38 -4.25
CA LEU A 25 -3.65 9.48 -3.35
C LEU A 25 -4.55 8.95 -2.24
N ALA A 26 -4.18 9.17 -1.01
CA ALA A 26 -4.95 8.78 0.15
C ALA A 26 -5.07 9.94 1.13
N ASN A 27 -6.26 10.07 1.73
CA ASN A 27 -6.50 10.99 2.83
C ASN A 27 -6.87 10.17 4.06
N ALA A 28 -6.21 10.43 5.16
CA ALA A 28 -6.43 9.73 6.42
C ALA A 28 -6.77 10.74 7.54
N GLY A 29 -7.72 11.61 7.29
CA GLY A 29 -8.24 12.57 8.26
C GLY A 29 -7.12 13.41 8.89
N ASP A 30 -6.87 13.20 10.19
CA ASP A 30 -5.93 13.97 10.98
C ASP A 30 -4.46 13.89 10.50
N THR A 31 -4.09 12.82 9.80
CA THR A 31 -2.73 12.68 9.26
C THR A 31 -2.54 13.38 7.91
N GLY A 32 -3.63 13.83 7.29
CA GLY A 32 -3.63 14.58 6.03
C GLY A 32 -3.47 13.71 4.79
N THR A 33 -3.21 14.36 3.66
CA THR A 33 -3.07 13.72 2.36
C THR A 33 -1.67 13.16 2.16
N THR A 34 -1.62 11.94 1.62
CA THR A 34 -0.39 11.25 1.19
C THR A 34 -0.48 10.95 -0.29
N ALA A 35 0.56 11.28 -1.04
CA ALA A 35 0.79 10.80 -2.39
C ALA A 35 1.82 9.68 -2.35
N ASN A 36 1.59 8.65 -3.16
CA ASN A 36 2.46 7.50 -3.29
C ASN A 36 2.71 7.28 -4.79
N VAL A 37 3.96 7.09 -5.16
CA VAL A 37 4.36 6.77 -6.52
C VAL A 37 5.38 5.64 -6.48
N GLY A 38 5.27 4.71 -7.41
CA GLY A 38 6.18 3.59 -7.46
C GLY A 38 6.23 2.85 -8.77
N ILE A 39 7.15 1.90 -8.81
CA ILE A 39 7.34 0.96 -9.91
C ILE A 39 7.18 -0.45 -9.39
N GLY A 40 6.54 -1.29 -10.17
CA GLY A 40 6.35 -2.69 -9.84
C GLY A 40 6.61 -3.61 -11.03
N TYR A 41 6.81 -4.86 -10.68
CA TYR A 41 7.01 -5.95 -11.61
C TYR A 41 6.15 -7.13 -11.18
N ARG A 42 5.51 -7.77 -12.15
CA ARG A 42 4.72 -8.99 -11.97
C ARG A 42 5.19 -10.08 -12.91
N ARG A 43 5.25 -11.27 -12.41
CA ARG A 43 5.43 -12.48 -13.20
C ARG A 43 4.21 -13.37 -13.10
N ILE A 44 3.57 -13.61 -14.24
CA ILE A 44 2.37 -14.45 -14.38
C ILE A 44 2.82 -15.89 -14.59
N ALA A 45 2.22 -16.82 -13.86
CA ALA A 45 2.51 -18.25 -14.02
C ALA A 45 2.02 -18.78 -15.36
N ALA A 46 2.59 -19.91 -15.81
CA ALA A 46 2.28 -20.49 -17.10
C ALA A 46 0.82 -20.94 -17.26
N ASN A 47 0.15 -21.24 -16.14
CA ASN A 47 -1.27 -21.63 -16.12
C ASN A 47 -2.23 -20.46 -15.96
N ASP A 48 -1.75 -19.21 -15.94
CA ASP A 48 -2.51 -17.98 -15.73
C ASP A 48 -3.36 -17.91 -14.44
N GLU A 49 -3.19 -18.87 -13.53
CA GLU A 49 -3.99 -18.94 -12.31
C GLU A 49 -3.43 -18.10 -11.16
N HIS A 50 -2.14 -17.77 -11.21
CA HIS A 50 -1.52 -16.97 -10.18
C HIS A 50 -0.39 -16.11 -10.74
N TYR A 51 -0.09 -15.04 -10.02
CA TYR A 51 1.10 -14.23 -10.25
C TYR A 51 1.74 -13.84 -8.93
N TYR A 52 3.02 -13.52 -8.99
CA TYR A 52 3.78 -12.91 -7.92
C TYR A 52 4.53 -11.69 -8.44
N GLY A 53 4.74 -10.75 -7.57
CA GLY A 53 5.38 -9.51 -7.93
C GLY A 53 6.11 -8.85 -6.79
N GLY A 54 6.86 -7.84 -7.14
CA GLY A 54 7.52 -6.93 -6.22
C GLY A 54 7.35 -5.50 -6.68
N ASN A 55 7.44 -4.58 -5.73
CA ASN A 55 7.32 -3.15 -5.99
C ASN A 55 8.23 -2.34 -5.09
N LEU A 56 8.51 -1.14 -5.54
CA LEU A 56 9.24 -0.11 -4.81
C LEU A 56 8.44 1.18 -4.90
N PHE A 57 8.13 1.78 -3.75
CA PHE A 57 7.35 3.01 -3.67
C PHE A 57 8.07 4.09 -2.88
N TYR A 58 7.72 5.33 -3.22
CA TYR A 58 7.99 6.52 -2.45
C TYR A 58 6.67 7.17 -2.04
N ASP A 59 6.47 7.33 -0.73
CA ASP A 59 5.33 8.01 -0.15
C ASP A 59 5.74 9.41 0.26
N HIS A 60 4.93 10.41 -0.08
CA HIS A 60 5.06 11.77 0.39
C HIS A 60 3.80 12.20 1.12
N ARG A 61 3.94 12.50 2.42
CA ARG A 61 2.87 13.09 3.21
C ARG A 61 3.04 14.61 3.20
N PHE A 62 2.04 15.31 2.64
CA PHE A 62 2.09 16.78 2.49
C PHE A 62 2.08 17.49 3.83
N ARG A 63 1.26 17.03 4.78
CA ARG A 63 1.30 17.54 6.14
C ARG A 63 2.58 17.10 6.83
N GLY A 64 3.41 18.08 7.27
CA GLY A 64 4.71 17.81 7.86
C GLY A 64 5.83 17.54 6.86
N ASN A 65 5.54 17.46 5.55
CA ASN A 65 6.51 17.23 4.48
C ASN A 65 7.43 16.03 4.76
N HIS A 66 6.82 14.86 4.98
CA HIS A 66 7.51 13.62 5.33
C HIS A 66 7.59 12.67 4.15
N GLY A 67 8.77 12.11 3.93
CA GLY A 67 9.02 11.09 2.91
C GLY A 67 9.28 9.71 3.52
N ARG A 68 8.82 8.66 2.82
CA ARG A 68 9.02 7.27 3.18
C ARG A 68 9.20 6.42 1.92
N MET A 69 10.12 5.48 1.96
CA MET A 69 10.27 4.45 0.93
C MET A 69 9.67 3.14 1.42
N SER A 70 9.15 2.34 0.51
CA SER A 70 8.70 0.98 0.81
C SER A 70 9.08 -0.01 -0.28
N VAL A 71 9.32 -1.24 0.15
CA VAL A 71 9.48 -2.42 -0.72
C VAL A 71 8.32 -3.36 -0.42
N GLY A 72 7.64 -3.80 -1.46
CA GLY A 72 6.50 -4.70 -1.34
C GLY A 72 6.69 -5.99 -2.13
N LEU A 73 6.03 -7.04 -1.65
CA LEU A 73 5.86 -8.30 -2.32
C LEU A 73 4.37 -8.62 -2.41
N GLU A 74 3.96 -9.21 -3.51
CA GLU A 74 2.58 -9.66 -3.70
C GLU A 74 2.53 -11.07 -4.31
N TYR A 75 1.53 -11.82 -3.89
CA TYR A 75 1.14 -13.09 -4.48
C TYR A 75 -0.36 -13.12 -4.65
N VAL A 76 -0.84 -13.40 -5.84
CA VAL A 76 -2.27 -13.48 -6.16
C VAL A 76 -2.56 -14.81 -6.80
N SER A 77 -3.58 -15.50 -6.32
CA SER A 77 -4.03 -16.78 -6.85
C SER A 77 -5.56 -16.86 -6.81
N GLY A 78 -6.17 -17.09 -7.97
CA GLY A 78 -7.62 -17.13 -8.10
C GLY A 78 -8.30 -15.83 -7.67
N ILE A 79 -9.00 -15.87 -6.53
CA ILE A 79 -9.65 -14.70 -5.92
C ILE A 79 -8.88 -14.16 -4.70
N GLY A 80 -7.86 -14.89 -4.23
CA GLY A 80 -7.08 -14.55 -3.04
C GLY A 80 -5.83 -13.74 -3.40
N ALA A 81 -5.46 -12.82 -2.54
CA ALA A 81 -4.25 -12.03 -2.65
C ALA A 81 -3.56 -11.89 -1.30
N PHE A 82 -2.25 -12.09 -1.30
CA PHE A 82 -1.39 -11.82 -0.15
C PHE A 82 -0.39 -10.74 -0.52
N ARG A 83 -0.22 -9.72 0.36
CA ARG A 83 0.73 -8.62 0.16
C ARG A 83 1.50 -8.37 1.44
N MET A 84 2.79 -8.07 1.29
CA MET A 84 3.66 -7.63 2.39
C MET A 84 4.40 -6.37 1.96
N ASN A 85 4.52 -5.41 2.87
CA ASN A 85 5.29 -4.20 2.62
C ASN A 85 6.18 -3.88 3.82
N TRP A 86 7.41 -3.45 3.53
CA TRP A 86 8.36 -2.90 4.49
C TRP A 86 8.56 -1.43 4.18
N TYR A 87 8.53 -0.63 5.21
CA TYR A 87 8.57 0.83 5.13
C TYR A 87 9.76 1.39 5.89
N ARG A 88 10.43 2.35 5.28
CA ARG A 88 11.54 3.09 5.90
C ARG A 88 11.35 4.59 5.68
N GLY A 89 11.30 5.35 6.79
CA GLY A 89 11.29 6.81 6.76
C GLY A 89 12.61 7.35 6.22
N VAL A 90 12.53 8.25 5.23
CA VAL A 90 13.71 8.87 4.60
C VAL A 90 13.82 10.36 4.92
N SER A 91 12.79 10.96 5.52
CA SER A 91 12.83 12.34 5.99
C SER A 91 13.34 12.46 7.42
N SER A 92 13.97 13.58 7.73
CA SER A 92 14.40 13.93 9.09
C SER A 92 13.20 14.22 9.99
N GLU A 93 13.40 14.06 11.30
CA GLU A 93 12.45 14.51 12.32
C GLU A 93 12.24 16.03 12.20
N ARG A 94 11.00 16.49 12.31
CA ARG A 94 10.67 17.92 12.26
C ARG A 94 9.92 18.35 13.51
N SER A 95 10.26 19.52 14.03
CA SER A 95 9.51 20.18 15.09
C SER A 95 8.29 20.86 14.50
N LEU A 96 7.10 20.65 15.08
CA LEU A 96 5.85 21.26 14.65
C LEU A 96 5.55 22.56 15.39
N ASP A 97 6.01 22.68 16.66
CA ASP A 97 5.76 23.84 17.53
C ASP A 97 7.00 24.14 18.38
N GLY A 98 8.00 24.78 17.79
CA GLY A 98 9.09 25.39 18.54
C GLY A 98 9.70 24.55 19.67
N ALA A 99 10.06 23.29 19.42
CA ALA A 99 10.79 22.38 20.31
C ALA A 99 9.98 21.41 21.22
N THR A 100 8.66 21.50 21.31
CA THR A 100 7.88 20.63 22.20
C THR A 100 7.21 19.45 21.49
N ARG A 101 6.93 19.57 20.18
CA ARG A 101 6.24 18.53 19.40
C ARG A 101 7.04 18.13 18.19
N PHE A 102 7.50 16.87 18.17
CA PHE A 102 8.29 16.32 17.07
C PHE A 102 7.45 15.34 16.28
N GLU A 103 7.53 15.43 14.95
CA GLU A 103 6.93 14.49 14.05
C GLU A 103 8.02 13.78 13.23
N SER A 104 7.95 12.45 13.20
CA SER A 104 8.87 11.61 12.43
C SER A 104 8.11 10.55 11.66
N VAL A 105 8.68 10.11 10.55
CA VAL A 105 8.12 8.98 9.80
C VAL A 105 8.55 7.69 10.44
N SER A 106 7.57 6.84 10.73
CA SER A 106 7.77 5.53 11.32
C SER A 106 8.31 4.54 10.28
N ASN A 107 9.25 3.71 10.69
CA ASN A 107 9.54 2.47 9.98
C ASN A 107 8.48 1.43 10.35
N GLY A 108 8.32 0.41 9.53
CA GLY A 108 7.37 -0.64 9.86
C GLY A 108 7.15 -1.63 8.74
N TYR A 109 6.16 -2.46 8.95
CA TYR A 109 5.73 -3.42 7.96
C TYR A 109 4.22 -3.65 8.03
N THR A 110 3.66 -4.07 6.92
CA THR A 110 2.28 -4.55 6.82
C THR A 110 2.25 -5.92 6.17
N ALA A 111 1.25 -6.71 6.55
CA ALA A 111 0.92 -7.97 5.91
C ALA A 111 -0.59 -8.00 5.69
N GLU A 112 -1.01 -8.16 4.47
CA GLU A 112 -2.40 -8.10 4.04
C GLU A 112 -2.80 -9.40 3.36
N TYR A 113 -3.96 -9.89 3.73
CA TYR A 113 -4.68 -10.89 2.96
C TYR A 113 -6.03 -10.34 2.52
N GLY A 114 -6.34 -10.49 1.25
CA GLY A 114 -7.60 -10.05 0.67
C GLY A 114 -8.20 -11.07 -0.26
N THR A 115 -9.51 -11.02 -0.43
CA THR A 115 -10.23 -11.89 -1.35
C THR A 115 -11.28 -11.12 -2.11
N SER A 116 -11.42 -11.45 -3.39
CA SER A 116 -12.50 -10.94 -4.25
C SER A 116 -13.67 -11.92 -4.27
N PHE A 117 -14.82 -11.45 -4.66
CA PHE A 117 -16.00 -12.30 -4.82
C PHE A 117 -15.98 -12.94 -6.21
N LYS A 118 -16.39 -14.22 -6.31
CA LYS A 118 -16.44 -14.94 -7.61
C LYS A 118 -17.25 -14.21 -8.67
N ASN A 119 -18.38 -13.61 -8.25
CA ASN A 119 -19.32 -12.91 -9.12
C ASN A 119 -19.12 -11.39 -9.16
N ALA A 120 -18.15 -10.85 -8.38
CA ALA A 120 -17.85 -9.43 -8.32
C ALA A 120 -16.34 -9.25 -8.12
N ARG A 121 -15.55 -9.66 -9.12
CA ARG A 121 -14.08 -9.58 -9.08
C ARG A 121 -13.55 -8.14 -9.00
N TRP A 122 -14.38 -7.17 -9.33
CA TRP A 122 -14.12 -5.75 -9.18
C TRP A 122 -14.16 -5.27 -7.72
N ALA A 123 -14.73 -6.07 -6.81
CA ALA A 123 -14.81 -5.77 -5.38
C ALA A 123 -13.97 -6.79 -4.59
N ARG A 124 -13.17 -6.27 -3.66
CA ARG A 124 -12.29 -7.04 -2.81
C ARG A 124 -12.46 -6.60 -1.36
N VAL A 125 -12.48 -7.55 -0.43
CA VAL A 125 -12.35 -7.30 1.00
C VAL A 125 -10.97 -7.73 1.45
N TYR A 126 -10.38 -7.02 2.41
CA TYR A 126 -9.06 -7.35 2.92
C TYR A 126 -8.94 -7.11 4.43
N MET A 127 -7.99 -7.81 5.02
CA MET A 127 -7.51 -7.60 6.38
C MET A 127 -6.00 -7.39 6.32
N GLU A 128 -5.53 -6.33 6.95
CA GLU A 128 -4.13 -5.96 7.04
C GLU A 128 -3.70 -5.90 8.50
N ALA A 129 -2.66 -6.64 8.86
CA ALA A 129 -1.93 -6.46 10.10
C ALA A 129 -0.77 -5.49 9.86
N TYR A 130 -0.55 -4.58 10.82
CA TYR A 130 0.55 -3.62 10.71
C TYR A 130 1.31 -3.48 12.01
N ARG A 131 2.61 -3.12 11.89
CA ARG A 131 3.44 -2.67 12.98
C ARG A 131 4.28 -1.48 12.53
N TRP A 132 4.24 -0.42 13.33
CA TRP A 132 4.99 0.82 13.13
C TRP A 132 5.91 1.08 14.30
N GLN A 133 7.18 1.21 14.01
CA GLN A 133 8.20 1.57 14.99
C GLN A 133 8.33 3.09 15.04
N LEU A 134 7.96 3.69 16.16
CA LEU A 134 8.12 5.11 16.36
C LEU A 134 9.52 5.41 16.89
N ARG A 135 10.11 6.50 16.41
CA ARG A 135 11.41 6.96 16.94
C ARG A 135 11.31 7.40 18.40
N ARG A 136 10.15 7.90 18.80
CA ARG A 136 9.82 8.28 20.20
C ARG A 136 8.45 7.73 20.55
N GLY A 137 8.36 7.05 21.69
CA GLY A 137 7.13 6.41 22.19
C GLY A 137 7.05 4.92 21.89
N ALA A 138 5.92 4.32 22.26
CA ALA A 138 5.66 2.91 22.05
C ALA A 138 5.36 2.59 20.58
N ASP A 139 5.80 1.42 20.12
CA ASP A 139 5.44 0.90 18.81
C ASP A 139 3.91 0.81 18.67
N LYS A 140 3.42 1.09 17.49
CA LYS A 140 2.00 0.94 17.18
C LYS A 140 1.80 -0.31 16.34
N HIS A 141 0.82 -1.12 16.70
CA HIS A 141 0.38 -2.27 15.92
C HIS A 141 -1.15 -2.34 15.93
N GLY A 142 -1.70 -3.07 15.01
CA GLY A 142 -3.14 -3.21 14.92
C GLY A 142 -3.57 -3.96 13.67
N LEU A 143 -4.90 -3.98 13.50
CA LEU A 143 -5.55 -4.57 12.35
C LEU A 143 -6.37 -3.51 11.62
N ARG A 144 -6.33 -3.58 10.30
CA ARG A 144 -7.18 -2.82 9.40
C ARG A 144 -8.04 -3.79 8.60
N ILE A 145 -9.31 -3.49 8.47
CA ILE A 145 -10.23 -4.20 7.58
C ILE A 145 -10.75 -3.19 6.57
N GLY A 146 -10.80 -3.56 5.31
CA GLY A 146 -11.24 -2.64 4.28
C GLY A 146 -11.81 -3.33 3.06
N THR A 147 -12.30 -2.49 2.17
CA THR A 147 -12.80 -2.86 0.85
C THR A 147 -12.10 -2.04 -0.21
N GLU A 148 -11.75 -2.68 -1.30
CA GLU A 148 -11.22 -2.06 -2.50
C GLU A 148 -12.20 -2.32 -3.64
N MET A 149 -12.56 -1.29 -4.40
CA MET A 149 -13.44 -1.37 -5.56
C MET A 149 -12.70 -0.87 -6.79
N GLN A 150 -12.60 -1.72 -7.78
CA GLN A 150 -12.00 -1.38 -9.07
C GLN A 150 -13.07 -0.69 -9.94
N LEU A 151 -12.88 0.59 -10.20
CA LEU A 151 -13.80 1.40 -11.02
C LEU A 151 -13.53 1.24 -12.51
N THR A 152 -12.27 1.07 -12.87
CA THR A 152 -11.81 0.78 -14.24
C THR A 152 -10.64 -0.21 -14.16
N PRO A 153 -10.17 -0.81 -15.28
CA PRO A 153 -8.98 -1.67 -15.25
C PRO A 153 -7.72 -1.01 -14.66
N ARG A 154 -7.70 0.31 -14.55
CA ARG A 154 -6.53 1.08 -14.09
C ARG A 154 -6.76 1.93 -12.85
N VAL A 155 -7.99 2.03 -12.36
CA VAL A 155 -8.35 2.89 -11.22
C VAL A 155 -9.13 2.09 -10.19
N SER A 156 -8.68 2.15 -8.94
CA SER A 156 -9.39 1.59 -7.79
C SER A 156 -9.60 2.62 -6.68
N VAL A 157 -10.61 2.38 -5.87
CA VAL A 157 -10.94 3.14 -4.66
C VAL A 157 -10.90 2.22 -3.46
N ASP A 158 -10.20 2.64 -2.42
CA ASP A 158 -10.02 1.91 -1.18
C ASP A 158 -10.65 2.65 0.00
N MET A 159 -11.40 1.91 0.81
CA MET A 159 -11.98 2.36 2.07
C MET A 159 -11.69 1.34 3.16
N GLY A 160 -11.22 1.78 4.32
CA GLY A 160 -10.88 0.86 5.40
C GLY A 160 -11.10 1.45 6.78
N TYR A 161 -11.42 0.56 7.72
CA TYR A 161 -11.52 0.85 9.15
C TYR A 161 -10.28 0.32 9.86
N ASN A 162 -9.67 1.15 10.68
CA ASN A 162 -8.46 0.83 11.44
C ASN A 162 -8.79 0.67 12.92
N LYS A 163 -8.43 -0.48 13.48
CA LYS A 163 -8.52 -0.76 14.92
C LYS A 163 -7.10 -0.83 15.51
N PRO A 164 -6.57 0.24 16.09
CA PRO A 164 -5.29 0.19 16.78
C PRO A 164 -5.43 -0.62 18.08
N GLU A 165 -4.45 -1.47 18.36
CA GLU A 165 -4.30 -2.06 19.69
C GLU A 165 -3.54 -1.07 20.58
N HIS A 166 -4.20 -0.58 21.60
CA HIS A 166 -3.60 0.20 22.69
C HIS A 166 -3.09 -0.79 23.75
N LYS A 167 -1.82 -0.76 24.03
CA LYS A 167 -1.27 -1.26 25.31
C LYS A 167 -1.10 -0.11 26.27
#